data_21cd408a2396180036cb4754d6839e0a
#
_entry.id   21cd408a2396180036cb4754d6839e0a
#
_cell.length_a   1.000
_cell.length_b   1.000
_cell.length_c   1.000
_cell.angle_alpha   90.00
_cell.angle_beta   90.00
_cell.angle_gamma   90.00
#
_symmetry.space_group_name_H-M   'P 1'
#
loop_
_entity.id
_entity.type
_entity.pdbx_description
1 polymer ?
#
loop_
_entity_poly.entity_id
_entity_poly.type
_entity_poly.pdbx_seq_one_letter_code
_entity_poly.pdbx_strand_id
1 'polypeptide(L)'
;MNFKSVSTFVLSSVMVLGFTQCSQQAAAPQQQAPIAVSGLKIAYIDVDSLLANYAFYQDLAEEMTRKEENYRLALTEEQNKLQKEYTEHQKKLANNVYSSVDRAQSEENRLQKKNQALIEKSEKYSQELMAESNANSLKISETVDNYVKEYNKTHGYDLIMTKASLLFANEALNITAEILEGLNAAYNNQSDK
;
A
#
# COMPACT_ATOMS: atom_id res chain seq x y z
N MET A 1 2.41 82.07 0.10
CA MET A 1 2.56 82.98 1.28
C MET A 1 3.72 82.36 2.07
N ASN A 2 4.87 82.83 1.86
CA ASN A 2 5.76 83.72 2.63
C ASN A 2 5.78 83.43 4.13
N PHE A 3 6.91 83.09 4.68
CA PHE A 3 7.87 83.84 5.49
C PHE A 3 8.92 82.91 6.03
N LYS A 4 10.14 82.93 5.62
CA LYS A 4 11.34 83.61 6.11
C LYS A 4 11.69 83.36 7.59
N SER A 5 12.82 82.67 7.74
CA SER A 5 14.11 83.15 8.29
C SER A 5 14.10 83.32 9.82
N VAL A 6 15.06 82.72 10.53
CA VAL A 6 16.25 83.46 11.04
C VAL A 6 17.20 82.44 11.73
N SER A 7 18.43 82.55 11.44
CA SER A 7 19.67 82.05 11.99
C SER A 7 19.85 82.36 13.49
N THR A 8 20.42 81.47 14.27
CA THR A 8 21.42 81.82 15.29
C THR A 8 22.36 80.71 15.63
N PHE A 9 23.62 80.94 15.46
CA PHE A 9 24.78 80.23 15.90
C PHE A 9 24.88 80.16 17.43
N VAL A 10 25.13 78.94 17.99
CA VAL A 10 25.94 78.81 19.21
C VAL A 10 26.78 77.53 19.14
N LEU A 11 28.03 77.80 19.25
CA LEU A 11 29.13 76.82 19.36
C LEU A 11 29.16 76.28 20.79
N SER A 12 29.25 74.95 21.00
CA SER A 12 30.13 74.41 22.06
C SER A 12 30.12 72.89 22.13
N SER A 13 31.32 72.41 22.03
CA SER A 13 31.92 71.27 22.83
C SER A 13 31.52 69.83 22.55
N VAL A 14 32.39 69.18 21.89
CA VAL A 14 32.95 67.83 21.92
C VAL A 14 32.55 66.97 23.10
N MET A 15 31.86 65.84 22.85
CA MET A 15 32.12 64.63 23.62
C MET A 15 31.92 63.41 22.68
N VAL A 16 33.03 62.81 22.31
CA VAL A 16 33.13 61.59 21.53
C VAL A 16 32.78 60.44 22.49
N LEU A 17 31.63 59.87 22.37
CA LEU A 17 31.35 58.53 22.93
C LEU A 17 31.20 57.56 21.73
N GLY A 18 32.23 56.73 21.57
CA GLY A 18 32.21 55.68 20.54
C GLY A 18 31.13 54.66 20.79
N PHE A 19 30.09 54.70 19.97
CA PHE A 19 29.19 53.57 19.82
C PHE A 19 29.80 52.64 18.77
N THR A 20 30.43 51.56 19.24
CA THR A 20 30.69 50.41 18.38
C THR A 20 29.38 49.76 18.01
N GLN A 21 28.80 50.15 16.89
CA GLN A 21 27.71 49.39 16.23
C GLN A 21 28.32 48.06 15.75
N CYS A 22 28.09 46.99 16.51
CA CYS A 22 28.14 45.65 15.98
C CYS A 22 27.04 45.56 14.91
N SER A 23 27.40 45.74 13.65
CA SER A 23 26.56 45.33 12.53
C SER A 23 26.46 43.79 12.55
N GLN A 24 25.37 43.31 13.14
CA GLN A 24 24.94 41.93 12.97
C GLN A 24 24.55 41.77 11.50
N GLN A 25 25.51 41.41 10.69
CA GLN A 25 25.31 41.03 9.30
C GLN A 25 24.51 39.73 9.35
N ALA A 26 23.22 39.83 9.13
CA ALA A 26 22.37 38.65 8.93
C ALA A 26 23.02 37.86 7.81
N ALA A 27 23.53 36.68 8.15
CA ALA A 27 24.06 35.74 7.17
C ALA A 27 22.91 35.44 6.18
N ALA A 28 23.08 35.88 4.95
CA ALA A 28 22.20 35.45 3.86
C ALA A 28 22.16 33.92 3.85
N PRO A 29 20.96 33.30 3.61
CA PRO A 29 20.88 31.85 3.51
C PRO A 29 21.89 31.42 2.44
N GLN A 30 22.88 30.67 2.85
CA GLN A 30 23.81 30.03 1.91
C GLN A 30 22.95 29.09 1.06
N GLN A 31 22.67 29.48 -0.17
CA GLN A 31 22.23 28.56 -1.21
C GLN A 31 23.31 27.49 -1.31
N GLN A 32 23.04 26.33 -0.72
CA GLN A 32 23.87 25.16 -0.95
C GLN A 32 23.90 24.95 -2.46
N ALA A 33 25.08 25.06 -3.05
CA ALA A 33 25.28 24.74 -4.45
C ALA A 33 24.75 23.32 -4.69
N PRO A 34 24.02 23.08 -5.79
CA PRO A 34 23.56 21.74 -6.09
C PRO A 34 24.78 20.82 -6.09
N ILE A 35 24.72 19.76 -5.29
CA ILE A 35 25.76 18.72 -5.29
C ILE A 35 25.77 18.21 -6.73
N ALA A 36 26.83 18.46 -7.46
CA ALA A 36 27.03 17.90 -8.77
C ALA A 36 27.25 16.39 -8.59
N VAL A 37 26.20 15.61 -8.73
CA VAL A 37 26.21 14.14 -8.68
C VAL A 37 26.65 13.63 -10.05
N SER A 38 27.85 14.03 -10.47
CA SER A 38 28.45 13.54 -11.71
C SER A 38 29.03 12.15 -11.43
N GLY A 39 28.45 11.14 -12.08
CA GLY A 39 28.95 9.78 -12.06
C GLY A 39 28.07 8.74 -11.35
N LEU A 40 26.93 9.10 -10.72
CA LEU A 40 26.02 8.11 -10.19
C LEU A 40 25.34 7.31 -11.31
N LYS A 41 25.40 5.99 -11.20
CA LYS A 41 24.66 5.08 -12.07
C LYS A 41 23.27 4.87 -11.46
N ILE A 42 22.28 5.46 -12.08
CA ILE A 42 20.89 5.45 -11.62
C ILE A 42 20.02 4.64 -12.59
N ALA A 43 19.07 3.89 -12.07
CA ALA A 43 18.04 3.20 -12.85
C ALA A 43 16.68 3.33 -12.17
N TYR A 44 15.62 2.96 -12.91
CA TYR A 44 14.30 2.81 -12.31
C TYR A 44 13.59 1.56 -12.82
N ILE A 45 12.61 1.10 -12.00
CA ILE A 45 11.72 -0.01 -12.28
C ILE A 45 10.28 0.49 -12.25
N ASP A 46 9.52 0.20 -13.31
CA ASP A 46 8.07 0.34 -13.36
C ASP A 46 7.44 -0.88 -12.68
N VAL A 47 7.13 -0.77 -11.38
CA VAL A 47 6.63 -1.88 -10.58
C VAL A 47 5.27 -2.36 -11.08
N ASP A 48 4.40 -1.47 -11.55
CA ASP A 48 3.08 -1.85 -12.07
C ASP A 48 3.22 -2.70 -13.33
N SER A 49 4.07 -2.27 -14.27
CA SER A 49 4.38 -3.03 -15.48
C SER A 49 5.08 -4.36 -15.17
N LEU A 50 5.98 -4.37 -14.19
CA LEU A 50 6.67 -5.57 -13.75
C LEU A 50 5.68 -6.60 -13.18
N LEU A 51 4.83 -6.21 -12.23
CA LEU A 51 3.86 -7.11 -11.60
C LEU A 51 2.83 -7.63 -12.59
N ALA A 52 2.35 -6.77 -13.51
CA ALA A 52 1.39 -7.19 -14.54
C ALA A 52 1.89 -8.33 -15.43
N ASN A 53 3.22 -8.48 -15.57
CA ASN A 53 3.86 -9.48 -16.44
C ASN A 53 4.70 -10.52 -15.67
N TYR A 54 4.71 -10.49 -14.34
CA TYR A 54 5.45 -11.42 -13.51
C TYR A 54 4.63 -12.70 -13.27
N ALA A 55 5.10 -13.82 -13.78
CA ALA A 55 4.38 -15.10 -13.74
C ALA A 55 4.01 -15.53 -12.32
N PHE A 56 4.92 -15.42 -11.36
CA PHE A 56 4.62 -15.73 -9.96
C PHE A 56 3.49 -14.89 -9.37
N TYR A 57 3.43 -13.60 -9.70
CA TYR A 57 2.33 -12.73 -9.27
C TYR A 57 1.00 -13.15 -9.91
N GLN A 58 1.02 -13.50 -11.19
CA GLN A 58 -0.17 -13.97 -11.91
C GLN A 58 -0.70 -15.28 -11.31
N ASP A 59 0.17 -16.23 -11.00
CA ASP A 59 -0.21 -17.51 -10.38
C ASP A 59 -0.83 -17.31 -8.99
N LEU A 60 -0.23 -16.44 -8.16
CA LEU A 60 -0.81 -16.10 -6.85
C LEU A 60 -2.16 -15.38 -6.98
N ALA A 61 -2.32 -14.50 -7.96
CA ALA A 61 -3.60 -13.81 -8.21
C ALA A 61 -4.68 -14.78 -8.68
N GLU A 62 -4.32 -15.74 -9.53
CA GLU A 62 -5.24 -16.80 -9.97
C GLU A 62 -5.64 -17.73 -8.80
N GLU A 63 -4.69 -18.11 -7.96
CA GLU A 63 -4.95 -18.93 -6.77
C GLU A 63 -5.90 -18.20 -5.80
N MET A 64 -5.68 -16.91 -5.53
CA MET A 64 -6.56 -16.08 -4.72
C MET A 64 -7.97 -16.01 -5.30
N THR A 65 -8.09 -15.79 -6.61
CA THR A 65 -9.39 -15.74 -7.31
C THR A 65 -10.15 -17.06 -7.18
N ARG A 66 -9.47 -18.19 -7.35
CA ARG A 66 -10.08 -19.53 -7.17
C ARG A 66 -10.54 -19.75 -5.73
N LYS A 67 -9.75 -19.33 -4.75
CA LYS A 67 -10.09 -19.48 -3.34
C LYS A 67 -11.29 -18.63 -2.95
N GLU A 68 -11.34 -17.37 -3.40
CA GLU A 68 -12.47 -16.48 -3.21
C GLU A 68 -13.77 -17.07 -3.79
N GLU A 69 -13.71 -17.58 -5.02
CA GLU A 69 -14.83 -18.23 -5.68
C GLU A 69 -15.31 -19.47 -4.92
N ASN A 70 -14.39 -20.32 -4.46
CA ASN A 70 -14.72 -21.50 -3.66
C ASN A 70 -15.43 -21.11 -2.34
N TYR A 71 -14.96 -20.07 -1.66
CA TYR A 71 -15.59 -19.57 -0.43
C TYR A 71 -16.99 -19.01 -0.71
N ARG A 72 -17.14 -18.23 -1.79
CA ARG A 72 -18.40 -17.68 -2.24
C ARG A 72 -19.43 -18.80 -2.53
N LEU A 73 -19.02 -19.82 -3.27
CA LEU A 73 -19.87 -20.97 -3.60
C LEU A 73 -20.28 -21.72 -2.34
N ALA A 74 -19.35 -22.01 -1.42
CA ALA A 74 -19.64 -22.71 -0.17
C ALA A 74 -20.62 -21.94 0.71
N LEU A 75 -20.44 -20.62 0.86
CA LEU A 75 -21.37 -19.77 1.63
C LEU A 75 -22.76 -19.72 0.97
N THR A 76 -22.82 -19.59 -0.35
CA THR A 76 -24.07 -19.56 -1.10
C THR A 76 -24.86 -20.86 -0.95
N GLU A 77 -24.18 -22.01 -1.02
CA GLU A 77 -24.82 -23.31 -0.82
C GLU A 77 -25.42 -23.45 0.59
N GLU A 78 -24.64 -23.11 1.61
CA GLU A 78 -25.09 -23.17 3.01
C GLU A 78 -26.25 -22.20 3.28
N GLN A 79 -26.19 -20.99 2.73
CA GLN A 79 -27.27 -20.00 2.83
C GLN A 79 -28.57 -20.51 2.20
N ASN A 80 -28.46 -21.06 0.99
CA ASN A 80 -29.62 -21.63 0.30
C ASN A 80 -30.24 -22.82 1.07
N LYS A 81 -29.38 -23.66 1.66
CA LYS A 81 -29.83 -24.78 2.51
C LYS A 81 -30.55 -24.28 3.76
N LEU A 82 -29.95 -23.31 4.43
CA LEU A 82 -30.55 -22.71 5.63
C LEU A 82 -31.91 -22.05 5.32
N GLN A 83 -31.99 -21.32 4.19
CA GLN A 83 -33.25 -20.70 3.74
C GLN A 83 -34.35 -21.73 3.49
N LYS A 84 -34.02 -22.87 2.88
CA LYS A 84 -34.97 -23.98 2.70
C LYS A 84 -35.42 -24.53 4.05
N GLU A 85 -34.52 -24.77 5.00
CA GLU A 85 -34.85 -25.27 6.33
C GLU A 85 -35.76 -24.28 7.09
N TYR A 86 -35.53 -22.97 7.00
CA TYR A 86 -36.41 -21.96 7.56
C TYR A 86 -37.82 -22.00 6.94
N THR A 87 -37.88 -22.10 5.62
CA THR A 87 -39.17 -22.19 4.90
C THR A 87 -39.95 -23.43 5.31
N GLU A 88 -39.29 -24.57 5.45
CA GLU A 88 -39.91 -25.83 5.92
C GLU A 88 -40.38 -25.70 7.35
N HIS A 89 -39.60 -25.12 8.25
CA HIS A 89 -39.98 -24.87 9.65
C HIS A 89 -41.22 -23.99 9.71
N GLN A 90 -41.32 -22.91 8.97
CA GLN A 90 -42.51 -22.06 8.91
C GLN A 90 -43.74 -22.79 8.41
N LYS A 91 -43.61 -23.65 7.36
CA LYS A 91 -44.69 -24.48 6.87
C LYS A 91 -45.19 -25.47 7.93
N LYS A 92 -44.29 -26.10 8.69
CA LYS A 92 -44.63 -27.03 9.80
C LYS A 92 -45.35 -26.31 10.91
N LEU A 93 -44.96 -25.08 11.26
CA LEU A 93 -45.65 -24.22 12.21
C LEU A 93 -47.09 -23.89 11.74
N ALA A 94 -47.22 -23.39 10.52
CA ALA A 94 -48.52 -23.01 9.96
C ALA A 94 -49.51 -24.17 9.86
N ASN A 95 -49.01 -25.39 9.61
CA ASN A 95 -49.81 -26.60 9.47
C ASN A 95 -49.95 -27.42 10.81
N ASN A 96 -49.50 -26.88 11.95
CA ASN A 96 -49.51 -27.53 13.25
C ASN A 96 -48.89 -28.96 13.24
N VAL A 97 -47.80 -29.15 12.47
CA VAL A 97 -47.14 -30.46 12.29
C VAL A 97 -46.28 -30.86 13.48
N TYR A 98 -45.84 -29.89 14.30
CA TYR A 98 -45.03 -30.17 15.47
C TYR A 98 -45.83 -30.87 16.56
N SER A 99 -45.23 -31.93 17.14
CA SER A 99 -45.86 -32.71 18.21
C SER A 99 -45.94 -31.98 19.56
N SER A 100 -45.19 -30.92 19.76
CA SER A 100 -45.19 -30.03 20.91
C SER A 100 -44.57 -28.68 20.60
N VAL A 101 -44.89 -27.68 21.44
CA VAL A 101 -44.26 -26.34 21.38
C VAL A 101 -42.76 -26.44 21.60
N ASP A 102 -42.32 -27.30 22.53
CA ASP A 102 -40.85 -27.48 22.79
C ASP A 102 -40.11 -27.99 21.58
N ARG A 103 -40.72 -28.83 20.74
CA ARG A 103 -40.13 -29.30 19.49
C ARG A 103 -39.98 -28.18 18.47
N ALA A 104 -41.00 -27.34 18.35
CA ALA A 104 -40.94 -26.18 17.46
C ALA A 104 -39.85 -25.19 17.91
N GLN A 105 -39.77 -24.91 19.21
CA GLN A 105 -38.77 -24.04 19.80
C GLN A 105 -37.35 -24.59 19.64
N SER A 106 -37.17 -25.89 19.81
CA SER A 106 -35.86 -26.54 19.61
C SER A 106 -35.38 -26.44 18.17
N GLU A 107 -36.27 -26.54 17.19
CA GLU A 107 -35.97 -26.40 15.79
C GLU A 107 -35.60 -24.94 15.45
N GLU A 108 -36.34 -23.96 15.97
CA GLU A 108 -36.00 -22.54 15.82
C GLU A 108 -34.61 -22.23 16.36
N ASN A 109 -34.30 -22.70 17.58
CA ASN A 109 -32.98 -22.53 18.19
C ASN A 109 -31.87 -23.19 17.37
N ARG A 110 -32.14 -24.33 16.73
CA ARG A 110 -31.22 -25.01 15.84
C ARG A 110 -30.92 -24.17 14.59
N LEU A 111 -31.96 -23.59 13.99
CA LEU A 111 -31.82 -22.73 12.81
C LEU A 111 -31.07 -21.44 13.12
N GLN A 112 -31.34 -20.83 14.29
CA GLN A 112 -30.60 -19.64 14.75
C GLN A 112 -29.12 -19.94 14.95
N LYS A 113 -28.77 -21.10 15.56
CA LYS A 113 -27.36 -21.52 15.69
C LYS A 113 -26.70 -21.73 14.32
N LYS A 114 -27.40 -22.30 13.36
CA LYS A 114 -26.88 -22.45 11.98
C LYS A 114 -26.64 -21.11 11.31
N ASN A 115 -27.55 -20.15 11.48
CA ASN A 115 -27.39 -18.81 10.97
C ASN A 115 -26.15 -18.13 11.57
N GLN A 116 -25.99 -18.24 12.90
CA GLN A 116 -24.82 -17.69 13.58
C GLN A 116 -23.51 -18.34 13.07
N ALA A 117 -23.48 -19.66 12.91
CA ALA A 117 -22.32 -20.38 12.38
C ALA A 117 -21.99 -19.97 10.93
N LEU A 118 -22.99 -19.64 10.12
CA LEU A 118 -22.78 -19.15 8.74
C LEU A 118 -22.15 -17.74 8.75
N ILE A 119 -22.59 -16.88 9.67
CA ILE A 119 -21.98 -15.54 9.84
C ILE A 119 -20.51 -15.68 10.25
N GLU A 120 -20.23 -16.48 11.29
CA GLU A 120 -18.86 -16.73 11.77
C GLU A 120 -17.96 -17.32 10.67
N LYS A 121 -18.52 -18.23 9.86
CA LYS A 121 -17.81 -18.80 8.72
C LYS A 121 -17.48 -17.76 7.64
N SER A 122 -18.42 -16.85 7.36
CA SER A 122 -18.21 -15.75 6.41
C SER A 122 -17.11 -14.81 6.90
N GLU A 123 -17.14 -14.44 8.17
CA GLU A 123 -16.09 -13.60 8.79
C GLU A 123 -14.73 -14.28 8.75
N LYS A 124 -14.67 -15.56 9.07
CA LYS A 124 -13.45 -16.36 9.00
C LYS A 124 -12.87 -16.39 7.59
N TYR A 125 -13.69 -16.64 6.57
CA TYR A 125 -13.25 -16.65 5.18
C TYR A 125 -12.71 -15.29 4.73
N SER A 126 -13.36 -14.20 5.14
CA SER A 126 -12.88 -12.85 4.88
C SER A 126 -11.51 -12.58 5.51
N GLN A 127 -11.33 -13.00 6.77
CA GLN A 127 -10.05 -12.87 7.49
C GLN A 127 -8.93 -13.70 6.83
N GLU A 128 -9.24 -14.92 6.42
CA GLU A 128 -8.28 -15.80 5.73
C GLU A 128 -7.83 -15.21 4.39
N LEU A 129 -8.76 -14.69 3.59
CA LEU A 129 -8.44 -14.04 2.31
C LEU A 129 -7.57 -12.80 2.52
N MET A 130 -7.90 -11.98 3.52
CA MET A 130 -7.09 -10.79 3.84
C MET A 130 -5.68 -11.17 4.31
N ALA A 131 -5.57 -12.16 5.20
CA ALA A 131 -4.27 -12.61 5.71
C ALA A 131 -3.40 -13.17 4.57
N GLU A 132 -3.98 -13.95 3.67
CA GLU A 132 -3.27 -14.54 2.54
C GLU A 132 -2.87 -13.47 1.50
N SER A 133 -3.74 -12.51 1.21
CA SER A 133 -3.42 -11.38 0.33
C SER A 133 -2.22 -10.58 0.86
N ASN A 134 -2.20 -10.31 2.17
CA ASN A 134 -1.08 -9.63 2.82
C ASN A 134 0.22 -10.46 2.76
N ALA A 135 0.13 -11.76 3.03
CA ALA A 135 1.27 -12.67 2.94
C ALA A 135 1.83 -12.76 1.51
N ASN A 136 0.96 -12.84 0.52
CA ASN A 136 1.33 -12.86 -0.89
C ASN A 136 2.02 -11.55 -1.32
N SER A 137 1.49 -10.40 -0.88
CA SER A 137 2.08 -9.09 -1.16
C SER A 137 3.49 -8.97 -0.56
N LEU A 138 3.67 -9.43 0.68
CA LEU A 138 4.98 -9.44 1.33
C LEU A 138 5.95 -10.37 0.58
N LYS A 139 5.53 -11.57 0.24
CA LYS A 139 6.34 -12.56 -0.48
C LYS A 139 6.82 -12.04 -1.83
N ILE A 140 5.94 -11.34 -2.56
CA ILE A 140 6.27 -10.73 -3.85
C ILE A 140 7.30 -9.62 -3.65
N SER A 141 7.06 -8.70 -2.70
CA SER A 141 7.98 -7.61 -2.39
C SER A 141 9.37 -8.15 -2.03
N GLU A 142 9.46 -9.11 -1.11
CA GLU A 142 10.72 -9.72 -0.71
C GLU A 142 11.43 -10.42 -1.89
N THR A 143 10.68 -11.10 -2.76
CA THR A 143 11.25 -11.78 -3.93
C THR A 143 11.85 -10.78 -4.91
N VAL A 144 11.12 -9.71 -5.23
CA VAL A 144 11.59 -8.64 -6.11
C VAL A 144 12.81 -7.93 -5.50
N ASP A 145 12.74 -7.54 -4.23
CA ASP A 145 13.83 -6.86 -3.53
C ASP A 145 15.11 -7.70 -3.50
N ASN A 146 14.99 -8.99 -3.20
CA ASN A 146 16.13 -9.89 -3.19
C ASN A 146 16.72 -10.06 -4.57
N TYR A 147 15.88 -10.22 -5.59
CA TYR A 147 16.34 -10.32 -6.97
C TYR A 147 17.07 -9.05 -7.43
N VAL A 148 16.52 -7.86 -7.16
CA VAL A 148 17.13 -6.58 -7.50
C VAL A 148 18.49 -6.41 -6.80
N LYS A 149 18.61 -6.83 -5.54
CA LYS A 149 19.90 -6.81 -4.82
C LYS A 149 20.95 -7.71 -5.48
N GLU A 150 20.57 -8.93 -5.87
CA GLU A 150 21.50 -9.84 -6.56
C GLU A 150 21.88 -9.31 -7.94
N TYR A 151 20.92 -8.84 -8.73
CA TYR A 151 21.14 -8.20 -10.03
C TYR A 151 22.11 -7.03 -9.92
N ASN A 152 21.97 -6.21 -8.88
CA ASN A 152 22.81 -5.04 -8.69
C ASN A 152 24.28 -5.37 -8.32
N LYS A 153 24.56 -6.55 -7.77
CA LYS A 153 25.96 -6.96 -7.49
C LYS A 153 26.83 -6.99 -8.75
N THR A 154 26.25 -7.27 -9.89
CA THR A 154 26.95 -7.35 -11.18
C THR A 154 26.82 -6.07 -12.00
N HIS A 155 25.76 -5.27 -11.76
CA HIS A 155 25.47 -4.09 -12.58
C HIS A 155 25.96 -2.78 -11.95
N GLY A 156 26.10 -2.72 -10.61
CA GLY A 156 26.71 -1.61 -9.90
C GLY A 156 25.96 -0.30 -10.03
N TYR A 157 24.63 -0.32 -9.90
CA TYR A 157 23.84 0.89 -9.77
C TYR A 157 24.01 1.46 -8.36
N ASP A 158 24.20 2.77 -8.25
CA ASP A 158 24.22 3.49 -6.98
C ASP A 158 22.82 3.70 -6.43
N LEU A 159 21.82 3.78 -7.33
CA LEU A 159 20.42 3.98 -6.97
C LEU A 159 19.49 3.31 -7.98
N ILE A 160 18.56 2.50 -7.48
CA ILE A 160 17.44 1.96 -8.24
C ILE A 160 16.16 2.47 -7.58
N MET A 161 15.30 3.15 -8.33
CA MET A 161 14.08 3.79 -7.85
C MET A 161 12.85 3.13 -8.46
N THR A 162 11.70 3.33 -7.84
CA THR A 162 10.43 2.99 -8.47
C THR A 162 9.94 4.13 -9.35
N LYS A 163 9.36 3.84 -10.51
CA LYS A 163 8.77 4.83 -11.41
C LYS A 163 7.74 5.72 -10.73
N ALA A 164 6.96 5.16 -9.79
CA ALA A 164 5.97 5.90 -9.02
C ALA A 164 6.56 7.04 -8.17
N SER A 165 7.86 6.99 -7.85
CA SER A 165 8.58 8.04 -7.11
C SER A 165 9.14 9.14 -8.01
N LEU A 166 8.95 9.04 -9.33
CA LEU A 166 9.54 9.92 -10.33
C LEU A 166 8.46 10.71 -11.05
N LEU A 167 8.66 12.02 -11.22
CA LEU A 167 7.82 12.84 -12.09
C LEU A 167 8.22 12.68 -13.56
N PHE A 168 9.51 12.44 -13.81
CA PHE A 168 10.08 12.22 -15.13
C PHE A 168 11.36 11.41 -15.01
N ALA A 169 11.56 10.48 -15.93
CA ALA A 169 12.83 9.77 -16.13
C ALA A 169 13.02 9.49 -17.62
N ASN A 170 14.28 9.44 -18.06
CA ASN A 170 14.62 8.99 -19.39
C ASN A 170 14.42 7.47 -19.50
N GLU A 171 13.78 7.01 -20.58
CA GLU A 171 13.53 5.56 -20.81
C GLU A 171 14.83 4.74 -20.86
N ALA A 172 15.96 5.34 -21.20
CA ALA A 172 17.26 4.68 -21.15
C ALA A 172 17.69 4.25 -19.73
N LEU A 173 17.01 4.74 -18.68
CA LEU A 173 17.24 4.36 -17.28
C LEU A 173 16.27 3.25 -16.81
N ASN A 174 15.38 2.81 -17.68
CA ASN A 174 14.37 1.80 -17.37
C ASN A 174 14.99 0.40 -17.47
N ILE A 175 15.05 -0.31 -16.33
CA ILE A 175 15.55 -1.70 -16.27
C ILE A 175 14.45 -2.71 -15.99
N THR A 176 13.17 -2.32 -16.16
CA THR A 176 12.02 -3.18 -15.84
C THR A 176 12.04 -4.50 -16.61
N ALA A 177 12.37 -4.43 -17.90
CA ALA A 177 12.37 -5.61 -18.77
C ALA A 177 13.42 -6.65 -18.34
N GLU A 178 14.63 -6.20 -18.02
CA GLU A 178 15.75 -7.06 -17.59
C GLU A 178 15.44 -7.70 -16.24
N ILE A 179 14.87 -6.93 -15.30
CA ILE A 179 14.45 -7.46 -13.98
C ILE A 179 13.32 -8.47 -14.15
N LEU A 180 12.31 -8.19 -14.99
CA LEU A 180 11.19 -9.08 -15.25
C LEU A 180 11.63 -10.41 -15.88
N GLU A 181 12.48 -10.34 -16.89
CA GLU A 181 13.02 -11.54 -17.56
C GLU A 181 13.71 -12.45 -16.55
N GLY A 182 14.57 -11.88 -15.71
CA GLY A 182 15.29 -12.67 -14.73
C GLY A 182 14.42 -13.21 -13.60
N LEU A 183 13.42 -12.45 -13.13
CA LEU A 183 12.44 -12.93 -12.16
C LEU A 183 11.63 -14.10 -12.71
N ASN A 184 11.15 -14.00 -13.95
CA ASN A 184 10.40 -15.08 -14.59
C ASN A 184 11.28 -16.33 -14.83
N ALA A 185 12.53 -16.15 -15.25
CA ALA A 185 13.46 -17.26 -15.40
C ALA A 185 13.75 -17.96 -14.06
N ALA A 186 13.95 -17.19 -12.99
CA ALA A 186 14.17 -17.74 -11.65
C ALA A 186 12.94 -18.51 -11.13
N TYR A 187 11.74 -18.00 -11.38
CA TYR A 187 10.49 -18.65 -10.98
C TYR A 187 10.27 -19.97 -11.73
N ASN A 188 10.40 -19.98 -13.06
CA ASN A 188 10.21 -21.17 -13.87
C ASN A 188 11.20 -22.30 -13.50
N ASN A 189 12.47 -21.95 -13.22
CA ASN A 189 13.48 -22.94 -12.77
C ASN A 189 13.17 -23.56 -11.39
N GLN A 190 12.33 -22.93 -10.57
CA GLN A 190 11.88 -23.47 -9.28
C GLN A 190 10.64 -24.35 -9.43
N SER A 191 9.78 -24.05 -10.40
CA SER A 191 8.54 -24.80 -10.65
C SER A 191 8.79 -26.15 -11.33
N ASP A 192 9.94 -26.33 -12.00
CA ASP A 192 10.32 -27.56 -12.71
C ASP A 192 11.06 -28.61 -11.82
N LYS A 193 11.19 -28.35 -10.51
CA LYS A 193 11.83 -29.26 -9.52
C LYS A 193 10.81 -29.85 -8.56
#